data_9133130c182464d77acbb5bd0ce12bd2
#
_entry.id   9133130c182464d77acbb5bd0ce12bd2
#
_cell.length_a   1.000
_cell.length_b   1.000
_cell.length_c   1.000
_cell.angle_alpha   90.00
_cell.angle_beta   90.00
_cell.angle_gamma   90.00
#
_symmetry.space_group_name_H-M   'P 1'
#
loop_
_entity.id
_entity.type
_entity.pdbx_description
1 polymer ?
#
loop_
_entity_poly.entity_id
_entity_poly.type
_entity_poly.pdbx_seq_one_letter_code
_entity_poly.pdbx_strand_id
1 'polypeptide(L)'
;LVLCSETLAPLSLVDCYPIGVISMLDNGAADEKIICIPLNDPTYNIYKDISELPKHIFDEMCHFFSVYKALEHKDTVVDDVKDREHATEIVAQCIDRYIENFCK
;
A
#
# COMPACT_ATOMS: atom_id res chain seq x y z
N LEU A 1 1.39 2.78 0.57
CA LEU A 1 1.66 3.66 -0.59
C LEU A 1 0.41 4.42 -0.96
N VAL A 2 0.54 5.73 -1.15
CA VAL A 2 -0.55 6.60 -1.60
C VAL A 2 -0.36 6.89 -3.09
N LEU A 3 -1.31 6.46 -3.90
CA LEU A 3 -1.30 6.68 -5.34
C LEU A 3 -2.07 7.97 -5.62
N CYS A 4 -1.36 9.04 -5.97
CA CYS A 4 -1.95 10.37 -6.16
C CYS A 4 -1.34 11.11 -7.35
N SER A 5 -2.09 12.08 -7.88
CA SER A 5 -1.68 12.86 -9.04
C SER A 5 -0.78 14.06 -8.71
N GLU A 6 -0.66 14.40 -7.42
CA GLU A 6 0.14 15.54 -6.96
C GLU A 6 1.08 15.11 -5.85
N THR A 7 2.22 15.80 -5.75
CA THR A 7 3.16 15.60 -4.64
C THR A 7 2.55 16.16 -3.36
N LEU A 8 2.50 15.34 -2.31
CA LEU A 8 2.02 15.75 -1.00
C LEU A 8 3.17 16.35 -0.19
N ALA A 9 2.89 17.42 0.55
CA ALA A 9 3.88 18.00 1.46
C ALA A 9 4.20 17.02 2.60
N PRO A 10 5.45 16.99 3.08
CA PRO A 10 5.79 16.16 4.23
C PRO A 10 4.90 16.48 5.44
N LEU A 11 4.56 15.46 6.22
CA LEU A 11 3.72 15.54 7.41
C LEU A 11 2.26 15.94 7.14
N SER A 12 1.81 15.84 5.89
CA SER A 12 0.40 16.05 5.55
C SER A 12 -0.46 14.86 5.99
N LEU A 13 -1.66 15.16 6.47
CA LEU A 13 -2.71 14.17 6.70
C LEU A 13 -3.66 14.17 5.52
N VAL A 14 -3.87 13.02 4.93
CA VAL A 14 -4.70 12.89 3.72
C VAL A 14 -5.67 11.72 3.91
N ASP A 15 -6.95 12.01 3.74
CA ASP A 15 -7.98 10.97 3.78
C ASP A 15 -7.93 10.12 2.52
N CYS A 16 -7.72 8.83 2.68
CA CYS A 16 -7.57 7.86 1.59
C CYS A 16 -8.51 6.68 1.78
N TYR A 17 -8.74 5.94 0.70
CA TYR A 17 -9.37 4.63 0.76
C TYR A 17 -8.43 3.57 0.22
N PRO A 18 -8.41 2.36 0.82
CA PRO A 18 -7.56 1.28 0.32
C PRO A 18 -8.17 0.63 -0.93
N ILE A 19 -7.33 0.25 -1.88
CA ILE A 19 -7.75 -0.45 -3.10
C ILE A 19 -7.17 -1.85 -3.21
N GLY A 20 -6.14 -2.16 -2.42
CA GLY A 20 -5.49 -3.45 -2.44
C GLY A 20 -4.27 -3.50 -1.56
N VAL A 21 -3.62 -4.64 -1.54
CA VAL A 21 -2.41 -4.87 -0.76
C VAL A 21 -1.40 -5.68 -1.58
N ILE A 22 -0.15 -5.26 -1.52
CA ILE A 22 0.97 -6.00 -2.09
C ILE A 22 1.69 -6.67 -0.92
N SER A 23 1.63 -8.00 -0.88
CA SER A 23 2.33 -8.80 0.13
C SER A 23 3.77 -8.99 -0.29
N MET A 24 4.68 -8.71 0.62
CA MET A 24 6.11 -8.78 0.36
C MET A 24 6.83 -9.55 1.45
N LEU A 25 8.05 -9.96 1.14
CA LEU A 25 9.01 -10.47 2.11
C LEU A 25 10.18 -9.49 2.17
N ASP A 26 10.47 -9.00 3.37
CA ASP A 26 11.61 -8.12 3.66
C ASP A 26 12.59 -8.89 4.54
N ASN A 27 13.70 -9.35 3.95
CA ASN A 27 14.65 -10.26 4.59
C ASN A 27 13.96 -11.50 5.18
N GLY A 28 12.97 -12.04 4.45
CA GLY A 28 12.20 -13.20 4.87
C GLY A 28 11.04 -12.92 5.82
N ALA A 29 10.88 -11.68 6.29
CA ALA A 29 9.77 -11.28 7.15
C ALA A 29 8.60 -10.75 6.32
N ALA A 30 7.38 -11.10 6.73
CA ALA A 30 6.17 -10.60 6.05
C ALA A 30 6.05 -9.08 6.18
N ASP A 31 5.79 -8.42 5.07
CA ASP A 31 5.63 -6.98 4.99
C ASP A 31 4.52 -6.67 3.99
N GLU A 32 3.40 -6.20 4.50
CA GLU A 32 2.22 -5.94 3.68
C GLU A 32 2.11 -4.44 3.37
N LYS A 33 2.09 -4.10 2.08
CA LYS A 33 2.00 -2.72 1.60
C LYS A 33 0.57 -2.43 1.16
N ILE A 34 -0.12 -1.62 1.94
CA ILE A 34 -1.48 -1.16 1.59
C ILE A 34 -1.36 -0.10 0.50
N ILE A 35 -2.14 -0.26 -0.56
CA ILE A 35 -2.23 0.72 -1.65
C ILE A 35 -3.51 1.51 -1.47
N CYS A 36 -3.38 2.83 -1.36
CA CYS A 36 -4.50 3.75 -1.09
C CYS A 36 -4.57 4.85 -2.14
N ILE A 37 -5.76 5.41 -2.28
CA ILE A 37 -6.01 6.57 -3.15
C ILE A 37 -6.68 7.67 -2.33
N PRO A 38 -6.23 8.93 -2.44
CA PRO A 38 -6.91 10.04 -1.78
C PRO A 38 -8.35 10.18 -2.27
N LEU A 39 -9.29 10.43 -1.36
CA LEU A 39 -10.72 10.51 -1.68
C LEU A 39 -11.03 11.52 -2.80
N ASN A 40 -10.30 12.63 -2.83
CA ASN A 40 -10.56 13.74 -3.73
C ASN A 40 -9.55 13.85 -4.88
N ASP A 41 -8.75 12.82 -5.13
CA ASP A 41 -7.84 12.83 -6.27
C ASP A 41 -8.60 12.57 -7.56
N PRO A 42 -8.71 13.57 -8.47
CA PRO A 42 -9.57 13.42 -9.65
C PRO A 42 -9.01 12.46 -10.69
N THR A 43 -7.71 12.19 -10.66
CA THR A 43 -7.07 11.28 -11.61
C THR A 43 -7.27 9.82 -11.22
N TYR A 44 -7.14 9.51 -9.93
CA TYR A 44 -7.13 8.12 -9.46
C TYR A 44 -8.42 7.68 -8.76
N ASN A 45 -9.29 8.59 -8.34
CA ASN A 45 -10.47 8.22 -7.56
C ASN A 45 -11.54 7.46 -8.34
N ILE A 46 -11.34 7.24 -9.63
CA ILE A 46 -12.18 6.36 -10.45
C ILE A 46 -11.90 4.88 -10.18
N TYR A 47 -10.73 4.56 -9.63
CA TYR A 47 -10.35 3.18 -9.32
C TYR A 47 -10.81 2.83 -7.91
N LYS A 48 -11.47 1.68 -7.77
CA LYS A 48 -11.97 1.19 -6.47
C LYS A 48 -11.26 -0.08 -6.01
N ASP A 49 -10.60 -0.76 -6.92
CA ASP A 49 -9.85 -1.98 -6.64
C ASP A 49 -8.55 -1.97 -7.42
N ILE A 50 -7.51 -2.61 -6.85
CA ILE A 50 -6.17 -2.66 -7.46
C ILE A 50 -6.19 -3.31 -8.84
N SER A 51 -7.12 -4.24 -9.08
CA SER A 51 -7.27 -4.92 -10.37
C SER A 51 -7.72 -3.98 -11.50
N GLU A 52 -8.26 -2.81 -11.17
CA GLU A 52 -8.71 -1.83 -12.14
C GLU A 52 -7.60 -0.92 -12.64
N LEU A 53 -6.44 -0.92 -12.00
CA LEU A 53 -5.32 -0.06 -12.38
C LEU A 53 -4.75 -0.44 -13.74
N PRO A 54 -4.32 0.55 -14.55
CA PRO A 54 -3.56 0.26 -15.75
C PRO A 54 -2.32 -0.60 -15.44
N LYS A 55 -2.02 -1.55 -16.32
CA LYS A 55 -0.94 -2.49 -16.11
C LYS A 55 0.40 -1.81 -15.82
N HIS A 56 0.72 -0.73 -16.53
CA HIS A 56 2.01 -0.06 -16.36
C HIS A 56 2.15 0.59 -14.97
N ILE A 57 1.07 1.12 -14.39
CA ILE A 57 1.09 1.69 -13.04
C ILE A 57 1.32 0.58 -12.02
N PHE A 58 0.61 -0.53 -12.18
CA PHE A 58 0.78 -1.70 -11.33
C PHE A 58 2.21 -2.24 -11.39
N ASP A 59 2.74 -2.39 -12.60
CA ASP A 59 4.11 -2.89 -12.81
C ASP A 59 5.16 -1.95 -12.19
N GLU A 60 4.96 -0.63 -12.28
CA GLU A 60 5.83 0.35 -11.65
C GLU A 60 5.85 0.20 -10.13
N MET A 61 4.69 0.02 -9.51
CA MET A 61 4.62 -0.18 -8.06
C MET A 61 5.36 -1.44 -7.62
N CYS A 62 5.13 -2.54 -8.31
CA CYS A 62 5.78 -3.81 -8.00
C CYS A 62 7.30 -3.71 -8.17
N HIS A 63 7.74 -3.08 -9.25
CA HIS A 63 9.17 -2.86 -9.48
C HIS A 63 9.77 -1.97 -8.38
N PHE A 64 9.11 -0.88 -8.03
CA PHE A 64 9.57 0.00 -6.95
C PHE A 64 9.79 -0.78 -5.67
N PHE A 65 8.82 -1.58 -5.24
CA PHE A 65 8.93 -2.33 -4.00
C PHE A 65 9.99 -3.43 -4.07
N SER A 66 10.30 -3.95 -5.25
CA SER A 66 11.34 -4.98 -5.39
C SER A 66 12.76 -4.41 -5.29
N VAL A 67 12.95 -3.08 -5.49
CA VAL A 67 14.29 -2.48 -5.56
C VAL A 67 14.55 -1.37 -4.54
N TYR A 68 13.53 -0.83 -3.88
CA TYR A 68 13.68 0.39 -3.07
C TYR A 68 14.63 0.26 -1.87
N LYS A 69 14.85 -0.96 -1.38
CA LYS A 69 15.79 -1.23 -0.28
C LYS A 69 17.13 -1.82 -0.74
N ALA A 70 17.38 -1.87 -2.04
CA ALA A 70 18.60 -2.47 -2.57
C ALA A 70 19.87 -1.76 -2.05
N LEU A 71 19.83 -0.43 -1.90
CA LEU A 71 20.97 0.34 -1.38
C LEU A 71 21.21 0.10 0.12
N GLU A 72 20.25 -0.45 0.83
CA GLU A 72 20.38 -0.84 2.23
C GLU A 72 20.85 -2.30 2.38
N HIS A 73 21.17 -2.96 1.29
CA HIS A 73 21.57 -4.38 1.23
C HIS A 73 20.49 -5.31 1.81
N LYS A 74 19.23 -4.95 1.65
CA LYS A 74 18.06 -5.76 2.06
C LYS A 74 17.42 -6.40 0.84
N ASP A 75 17.11 -7.68 0.97
CA ASP A 75 16.39 -8.40 -0.07
C ASP A 75 14.89 -8.23 0.14
N THR A 76 14.21 -7.70 -0.86
CA THR A 76 12.76 -7.56 -0.88
C THR A 76 12.19 -8.33 -2.06
N VAL A 77 11.11 -9.09 -1.81
CA VAL A 77 10.45 -9.89 -2.84
C VAL A 77 8.95 -9.60 -2.79
N VAL A 78 8.38 -9.27 -3.95
CA VAL A 78 6.93 -9.19 -4.09
C VAL A 78 6.38 -10.61 -4.19
N ASP A 79 5.52 -10.98 -3.24
CA ASP A 79 4.99 -12.33 -3.13
C ASP A 79 3.62 -12.45 -3.79
N ASP A 80 2.64 -11.67 -3.33
CA ASP A 80 1.27 -11.76 -3.78
C ASP A 80 0.59 -10.39 -3.79
N VAL A 81 -0.50 -10.30 -4.54
CA VAL A 81 -1.31 -9.08 -4.62
C VAL A 81 -2.75 -9.45 -4.33
N LYS A 82 -3.37 -8.76 -3.39
CA LYS A 82 -4.74 -9.03 -2.95
C LYS A 82 -5.60 -7.78 -3.13
N ASP A 83 -6.90 -8.01 -3.12
CA ASP A 83 -7.91 -7.01 -3.45
C ASP A 83 -8.19 -6.01 -2.32
N ARG A 84 -9.14 -5.12 -2.57
CA ARG A 84 -9.62 -4.12 -1.63
C ARG A 84 -10.16 -4.72 -0.34
N GLU A 85 -10.88 -5.83 -0.43
CA GLU A 85 -11.46 -6.46 0.78
C GLU A 85 -10.38 -6.95 1.72
N HIS A 86 -9.36 -7.61 1.20
CA HIS A 86 -8.21 -8.05 1.98
C HIS A 86 -7.46 -6.86 2.60
N ALA A 87 -7.27 -5.79 1.84
CA ALA A 87 -6.63 -4.58 2.33
C ALA A 87 -7.41 -3.97 3.50
N THR A 88 -8.73 -3.90 3.39
CA THR A 88 -9.61 -3.38 4.44
C THR A 88 -9.53 -4.23 5.71
N GLU A 89 -9.51 -5.54 5.56
CA GLU A 89 -9.35 -6.46 6.71
C GLU A 89 -8.01 -6.27 7.40
N ILE A 90 -6.92 -6.13 6.64
CA ILE A 90 -5.59 -5.92 7.20
C ILE A 90 -5.53 -4.61 7.97
N VAL A 91 -6.09 -3.53 7.43
CA VAL A 91 -6.16 -2.24 8.12
C VAL A 91 -6.92 -2.37 9.44
N ALA A 92 -8.07 -3.04 9.43
CA ALA A 92 -8.86 -3.27 10.65
C ALA A 92 -8.07 -4.08 11.68
N GLN A 93 -7.39 -5.14 11.28
CA GLN A 93 -6.55 -5.95 12.16
C GLN A 93 -5.40 -5.14 12.75
N CYS A 94 -4.79 -4.25 11.97
CA CYS A 94 -3.71 -3.40 12.45
C CYS A 94 -4.20 -2.40 13.50
N ILE A 95 -5.37 -1.82 13.29
CA ILE A 95 -6.00 -0.91 14.25
C ILE A 95 -6.28 -1.67 15.56
N ASP A 96 -6.87 -2.86 15.49
CA ASP A 96 -7.17 -3.68 16.66
C ASP A 96 -5.91 -4.03 17.42
N ARG A 97 -4.85 -4.43 16.73
CA ARG A 97 -3.56 -4.71 17.36
C ARG A 97 -2.96 -3.50 18.04
N TYR A 98 -3.08 -2.33 17.45
CA TYR A 98 -2.62 -1.09 18.08
C TYR A 98 -3.38 -0.81 19.35
N ILE A 99 -4.71 -0.89 19.33
CA ILE A 99 -5.56 -0.67 20.51
C ILE A 99 -5.21 -1.68 21.60
N GLU A 100 -5.07 -2.96 21.25
CA GLU A 100 -4.75 -4.02 22.21
C GLU A 100 -3.40 -3.81 22.89
N ASN A 101 -2.38 -3.33 22.15
CA ASN A 101 -1.02 -3.20 22.65
C ASN A 101 -0.70 -1.85 23.29
N PHE A 102 -1.40 -0.78 22.91
CA PHE A 102 -1.04 0.60 23.29
C PHE A 102 -2.16 1.38 23.97
N CYS A 103 -3.39 0.93 23.92
CA CYS A 103 -4.56 1.64 24.44
C CYS A 103 -5.23 0.93 25.63
N LYS A 104 -4.46 0.21 26.41
CA LYS A 104 -4.98 -0.47 27.63
C LYS A 104 -5.01 0.46 28.82
#